data_adcf2f816132f3356baa0359aeefcbe4
#
_entry.id   adcf2f816132f3356baa0359aeefcbe4
#
_cell.length_a   1.000
_cell.length_b   1.000
_cell.length_c   1.000
_cell.angle_alpha   90.00
_cell.angle_beta   90.00
_cell.angle_gamma   90.00
#
_symmetry.space_group_name_H-M   'P 1'
#
loop_
_entity.id
_entity.type
_entity.pdbx_description
1 polymer ?
#
loop_
_entity_poly.entity_id
_entity_poly.type
_entity_poly.pdbx_seq_one_letter_code
_entity_poly.pdbx_strand_id
1 'polypeptide(L)'
;TLVEAFLATEHVLEEVFYEEVMKYEELISVQLAWFAIIGIVIGCVFSYWWMHIKHYNYVRLIIVGFLGLIGYLIGFYLTISTDIHISQLYLPTICRGFAYAVLSATFMVCLEEIMTFQHFFQSLSVFNMLHMVVGGVLGCAIYAQGLAYYVPDNLTRYGAAIDHVSFSSSPFNLGHYMEEFISQMMEVSIKQIYGWVAYACIFLFLLLLLYDFPVRRSLKSMPSWKEVARDVKNSFWRTAQGTSKKINN
;
A
#
# COMPACT_ATOMS: atom_id res chain seq x y z
N THR A 1 -9.21 -2.24 3.36
CA THR A 1 -8.76 -3.64 3.56
C THR A 1 -8.02 -4.19 2.32
N LEU A 2 -8.63 -4.21 1.11
CA LEU A 2 -7.97 -4.73 -0.11
C LEU A 2 -6.73 -3.91 -0.49
N VAL A 3 -6.80 -2.59 -0.42
CA VAL A 3 -5.66 -1.70 -0.66
C VAL A 3 -4.52 -2.01 0.29
N GLU A 4 -4.81 -2.24 1.56
CA GLU A 4 -3.82 -2.61 2.56
C GLU A 4 -3.20 -3.97 2.29
N ALA A 5 -4.01 -4.94 1.85
CA ALA A 5 -3.48 -6.24 1.46
C ALA A 5 -2.48 -6.12 0.29
N PHE A 6 -2.68 -5.20 -0.67
CA PHE A 6 -1.69 -4.93 -1.71
C PHE A 6 -0.45 -4.21 -1.19
N LEU A 7 -0.60 -3.32 -0.22
CA LEU A 7 0.52 -2.61 0.40
C LEU A 7 1.31 -3.49 1.36
N ALA A 8 0.71 -4.57 1.88
CA ALA A 8 1.40 -5.55 2.73
C ALA A 8 2.56 -6.28 2.02
N THR A 9 2.70 -6.13 0.68
CA THR A 9 3.90 -6.57 -0.06
C THR A 9 5.17 -5.95 0.51
N GLU A 10 5.10 -4.72 1.05
CA GLU A 10 6.21 -4.03 1.70
C GLU A 10 6.79 -4.83 2.86
N HIS A 11 5.93 -5.32 3.73
CA HIS A 11 6.35 -5.98 4.98
C HIS A 11 6.85 -7.42 4.80
N VAL A 12 6.61 -8.04 3.66
CA VAL A 12 7.02 -9.44 3.44
C VAL A 12 7.92 -9.57 2.22
N LEU A 13 7.47 -9.09 1.07
CA LEU A 13 8.22 -9.32 -0.18
C LEU A 13 9.39 -8.36 -0.33
N GLU A 14 9.21 -7.08 0.01
CA GLU A 14 10.31 -6.11 -0.07
C GLU A 14 11.36 -6.36 1.01
N GLU A 15 10.95 -6.69 2.23
CA GLU A 15 11.88 -7.03 3.32
C GLU A 15 12.74 -8.23 2.93
N VAL A 16 12.12 -9.34 2.50
CA VAL A 16 12.85 -10.52 2.03
C VAL A 16 13.74 -10.19 0.82
N PHE A 17 13.28 -9.34 -0.10
CA PHE A 17 14.09 -8.92 -1.24
C PHE A 17 15.34 -8.14 -0.82
N TYR A 18 15.20 -7.21 0.12
CA TYR A 18 16.34 -6.40 0.59
C TYR A 18 17.33 -7.20 1.42
N GLU A 19 16.85 -8.07 2.30
CA GLU A 19 17.68 -8.84 3.22
C GLU A 19 18.34 -10.06 2.55
N GLU A 20 17.56 -10.88 1.85
CA GLU A 20 18.02 -12.18 1.34
C GLU A 20 18.58 -12.09 -0.10
N VAL A 21 18.00 -11.26 -0.96
CA VAL A 21 18.42 -11.16 -2.36
C VAL A 21 19.51 -10.11 -2.53
N MET A 22 19.28 -8.90 -2.03
CA MET A 22 20.21 -7.79 -2.19
C MET A 22 21.30 -7.75 -1.13
N LYS A 23 21.10 -8.46 0.00
CA LYS A 23 22.00 -8.46 1.16
C LYS A 23 22.38 -7.04 1.63
N TYR A 24 21.42 -6.14 1.55
CA TYR A 24 21.61 -4.75 1.92
C TYR A 24 21.54 -4.58 3.44
N GLU A 25 22.36 -3.65 3.94
CA GLU A 25 22.31 -3.22 5.34
C GLU A 25 20.99 -2.48 5.63
N GLU A 26 20.53 -2.52 6.90
CA GLU A 26 19.32 -1.84 7.39
C GLU A 26 19.25 -0.34 7.04
N LEU A 27 20.39 0.33 6.83
CA LEU A 27 20.48 1.73 6.43
C LEU A 27 19.76 2.03 5.12
N ILE A 28 19.64 1.06 4.21
CA ILE A 28 19.02 1.26 2.90
C ILE A 28 17.50 1.24 3.00
N SER A 29 16.95 0.40 3.88
CA SER A 29 15.51 0.40 4.15
C SER A 29 15.05 1.76 4.72
N VAL A 30 15.88 2.37 5.58
CA VAL A 30 15.64 3.72 6.10
C VAL A 30 15.69 4.79 5.00
N GLN A 31 16.62 4.69 4.04
CA GLN A 31 16.65 5.62 2.91
C GLN A 31 15.39 5.51 2.05
N LEU A 32 14.94 4.30 1.76
CA LEU A 32 13.71 4.07 0.99
C LEU A 32 12.48 4.60 1.72
N ALA A 33 12.43 4.47 3.05
CA ALA A 33 11.35 5.04 3.86
C ALA A 33 11.22 6.58 3.70
N TRP A 34 12.34 7.31 3.55
CA TRP A 34 12.31 8.75 3.26
C TRP A 34 11.63 9.04 1.92
N PHE A 35 11.88 8.24 0.89
CA PHE A 35 11.21 8.42 -0.42
C PHE A 35 9.73 8.08 -0.35
N ALA A 36 9.32 7.10 0.47
CA ALA A 36 7.91 6.83 0.74
C ALA A 36 7.23 8.03 1.41
N ILE A 37 7.87 8.67 2.40
CA ILE A 37 7.37 9.88 3.06
C ILE A 37 7.18 11.03 2.05
N ILE A 38 8.15 11.24 1.14
CA ILE A 38 8.02 12.23 0.07
C ILE A 38 6.78 11.93 -0.78
N GLY A 39 6.57 10.67 -1.16
CA GLY A 39 5.39 10.22 -1.88
C GLY A 39 4.09 10.53 -1.12
N ILE A 40 4.05 10.27 0.19
CA ILE A 40 2.90 10.57 1.06
C ILE A 40 2.61 12.07 1.07
N VAL A 41 3.64 12.91 1.25
CA VAL A 41 3.47 14.37 1.26
C VAL A 41 2.88 14.87 -0.07
N ILE A 42 3.44 14.39 -1.19
CA ILE A 42 2.94 14.74 -2.54
C ILE A 42 1.47 14.28 -2.69
N GLY A 43 1.14 13.07 -2.24
CA GLY A 43 -0.21 12.52 -2.29
C GLY A 43 -1.21 13.31 -1.45
N CYS A 44 -0.82 13.74 -0.24
CA CYS A 44 -1.65 14.59 0.62
C CYS A 44 -1.91 15.95 -0.01
N VAL A 45 -0.87 16.62 -0.51
CA VAL A 45 -1.00 17.92 -1.18
C VAL A 45 -1.88 17.82 -2.43
N PHE A 46 -1.67 16.77 -3.23
CA PHE A 46 -2.48 16.49 -4.41
C PHE A 46 -3.94 16.24 -4.06
N SER A 47 -4.24 15.42 -3.05
CA SER A 47 -5.59 15.12 -2.59
C SER A 47 -6.28 16.38 -2.09
N TYR A 48 -5.61 17.19 -1.28
CA TYR A 48 -6.12 18.47 -0.81
C TYR A 48 -6.44 19.42 -1.98
N TRP A 49 -5.49 19.59 -2.92
CA TRP A 49 -5.67 20.45 -4.08
C TRP A 49 -6.85 19.97 -4.95
N TRP A 50 -6.96 18.67 -5.17
CA TRP A 50 -8.01 18.08 -5.99
C TRP A 50 -9.40 18.25 -5.37
N MET A 51 -9.55 17.99 -4.09
CA MET A 51 -10.83 18.09 -3.39
C MET A 51 -11.25 19.55 -3.19
N HIS A 52 -10.32 20.42 -2.79
CA HIS A 52 -10.65 21.78 -2.39
C HIS A 52 -10.76 22.75 -3.56
N ILE A 53 -9.85 22.71 -4.51
CA ILE A 53 -9.77 23.71 -5.59
C ILE A 53 -10.63 23.30 -6.79
N LYS A 54 -10.66 22.03 -7.15
CA LYS A 54 -11.36 21.58 -8.36
C LYS A 54 -12.77 21.05 -8.13
N HIS A 55 -13.23 20.89 -6.90
CA HIS A 55 -14.55 20.31 -6.55
C HIS A 55 -14.86 19.00 -7.32
N TYR A 56 -13.86 18.16 -7.56
CA TYR A 56 -14.01 16.93 -8.31
C TYR A 56 -14.59 15.79 -7.46
N ASN A 57 -15.29 14.90 -8.14
CA ASN A 57 -15.83 13.68 -7.53
C ASN A 57 -14.71 12.80 -6.94
N TYR A 58 -14.93 12.30 -5.72
CA TYR A 58 -14.01 11.40 -5.01
C TYR A 58 -13.70 10.11 -5.80
N VAL A 59 -14.62 9.66 -6.69
CA VAL A 59 -14.41 8.51 -7.58
C VAL A 59 -13.19 8.68 -8.47
N ARG A 60 -12.99 9.88 -9.04
CA ARG A 60 -11.81 10.15 -9.86
C ARG A 60 -10.52 10.12 -9.04
N LEU A 61 -10.60 10.53 -7.79
CA LEU A 61 -9.45 10.48 -6.88
C LEU A 61 -9.09 9.03 -6.52
N ILE A 62 -10.09 8.17 -6.31
CA ILE A 62 -9.88 6.72 -6.14
C ILE A 62 -9.19 6.13 -7.37
N ILE A 63 -9.62 6.49 -8.58
CA ILE A 63 -9.00 6.03 -9.83
C ILE A 63 -7.52 6.43 -9.89
N VAL A 64 -7.20 7.68 -9.55
CA VAL A 64 -5.82 8.16 -9.52
C VAL A 64 -4.99 7.42 -8.46
N GLY A 65 -5.55 7.17 -7.28
CA GLY A 65 -4.88 6.38 -6.24
C GLY A 65 -4.59 4.95 -6.68
N PHE A 66 -5.55 4.29 -7.34
CA PHE A 66 -5.33 2.95 -7.90
C PHE A 66 -4.29 2.94 -9.04
N LEU A 67 -4.28 3.95 -9.90
CA LEU A 67 -3.22 4.10 -10.92
C LEU A 67 -1.84 4.24 -10.28
N GLY A 68 -1.73 4.98 -9.18
CA GLY A 68 -0.49 5.07 -8.40
C GLY A 68 -0.07 3.71 -7.82
N LEU A 69 -1.04 2.93 -7.31
CA LEU A 69 -0.79 1.59 -6.77
C LEU A 69 -0.34 0.60 -7.86
N ILE A 70 -0.99 0.63 -9.03
CA ILE A 70 -0.58 -0.18 -10.19
C ILE A 70 0.81 0.23 -10.66
N GLY A 71 1.09 1.54 -10.71
CA GLY A 71 2.41 2.07 -11.05
C GLY A 71 3.51 1.58 -10.09
N TYR A 72 3.22 1.53 -8.80
CA TYR A 72 4.11 0.94 -7.80
C TYR A 72 4.35 -0.55 -8.07
N LEU A 73 3.29 -1.36 -8.20
CA LEU A 73 3.41 -2.81 -8.37
C LEU A 73 4.15 -3.18 -9.66
N ILE A 74 3.81 -2.54 -10.77
CA ILE A 74 4.50 -2.77 -12.05
C ILE A 74 5.93 -2.24 -11.99
N GLY A 75 6.14 -1.05 -11.43
CA GLY A 75 7.46 -0.47 -11.27
C GLY A 75 8.37 -1.39 -10.46
N PHE A 76 7.88 -1.91 -9.34
CA PHE A 76 8.64 -2.84 -8.51
C PHE A 76 8.91 -4.16 -9.24
N TYR A 77 7.89 -4.74 -9.89
CA TYR A 77 8.03 -5.95 -10.72
C TYR A 77 9.13 -5.84 -11.79
N LEU A 78 9.23 -4.68 -12.45
CA LEU A 78 10.23 -4.44 -13.49
C LEU A 78 11.63 -4.20 -12.91
N THR A 79 11.70 -3.69 -11.69
CA THR A 79 12.96 -3.35 -11.02
C THR A 79 13.56 -4.51 -10.24
N ILE A 80 12.82 -5.57 -9.91
CA ILE A 80 13.38 -6.74 -9.21
C ILE A 80 14.47 -7.38 -10.07
N SER A 81 15.72 -7.28 -9.62
CA SER A 81 16.91 -7.91 -10.22
C SER A 81 18.05 -7.90 -9.20
N THR A 82 18.91 -8.91 -9.23
CA THR A 82 20.10 -8.99 -8.37
C THR A 82 21.11 -7.85 -8.59
N ASP A 83 21.16 -7.27 -9.79
CA ASP A 83 22.13 -6.23 -10.19
C ASP A 83 21.54 -4.80 -10.16
N ILE A 84 20.49 -4.59 -9.39
CA ILE A 84 19.78 -3.31 -9.41
C ILE A 84 20.52 -2.23 -8.60
N HIS A 85 20.55 -1.01 -9.12
CA HIS A 85 20.94 0.16 -8.36
C HIS A 85 19.80 0.67 -7.49
N ILE A 86 20.08 0.99 -6.23
CA ILE A 86 19.11 1.52 -5.25
C ILE A 86 18.28 2.69 -5.80
N SER A 87 18.90 3.52 -6.66
CA SER A 87 18.19 4.66 -7.27
C SER A 87 16.97 4.29 -8.11
N GLN A 88 16.90 3.07 -8.62
CA GLN A 88 15.76 2.61 -9.42
C GLN A 88 14.55 2.26 -8.54
N LEU A 89 14.78 1.97 -7.25
CA LEU A 89 13.73 1.69 -6.27
C LEU A 89 13.03 2.96 -5.75
N TYR A 90 13.65 4.15 -5.93
CA TYR A 90 13.08 5.39 -5.43
C TYR A 90 11.73 5.72 -6.08
N LEU A 91 11.62 5.55 -7.38
CA LEU A 91 10.39 5.87 -8.11
C LEU A 91 9.21 4.97 -7.70
N PRO A 92 9.32 3.63 -7.69
CA PRO A 92 8.25 2.76 -7.16
C PRO A 92 7.86 3.11 -5.74
N THR A 93 8.82 3.38 -4.86
CA THR A 93 8.57 3.73 -3.45
C THR A 93 7.80 5.05 -3.31
N ILE A 94 8.13 6.07 -4.13
CA ILE A 94 7.37 7.33 -4.17
C ILE A 94 5.93 7.07 -4.65
N CYS A 95 5.74 6.25 -5.70
CA CYS A 95 4.42 5.88 -6.22
C CYS A 95 3.59 5.17 -5.15
N ARG A 96 4.20 4.29 -4.35
CA ARG A 96 3.57 3.63 -3.21
C ARG A 96 3.06 4.63 -2.17
N GLY A 97 3.94 5.51 -1.70
CA GLY A 97 3.57 6.56 -0.74
C GLY A 97 2.46 7.46 -1.25
N PHE A 98 2.53 7.87 -2.51
CA PHE A 98 1.50 8.66 -3.18
C PHE A 98 0.15 7.91 -3.22
N ALA A 99 0.14 6.65 -3.67
CA ALA A 99 -1.07 5.85 -3.75
C ALA A 99 -1.73 5.67 -2.38
N TYR A 100 -0.93 5.34 -1.37
CA TYR A 100 -1.38 5.22 0.01
C TYR A 100 -2.07 6.50 0.51
N ALA A 101 -1.43 7.65 0.35
CA ALA A 101 -1.95 8.93 0.82
C ALA A 101 -3.25 9.33 0.10
N VAL A 102 -3.29 9.17 -1.23
CA VAL A 102 -4.47 9.50 -2.04
C VAL A 102 -5.66 8.61 -1.68
N LEU A 103 -5.45 7.31 -1.56
CA LEU A 103 -6.52 6.36 -1.24
C LEU A 103 -7.02 6.53 0.19
N SER A 104 -6.11 6.72 1.16
CA SER A 104 -6.46 6.95 2.57
C SER A 104 -7.24 8.25 2.74
N ALA A 105 -6.78 9.36 2.15
CA ALA A 105 -7.48 10.64 2.21
C ALA A 105 -8.88 10.55 1.59
N THR A 106 -9.01 9.88 0.44
CA THR A 106 -10.30 9.71 -0.23
C THR A 106 -11.26 8.87 0.61
N PHE A 107 -10.74 7.82 1.25
CA PHE A 107 -11.53 6.96 2.11
C PHE A 107 -12.05 7.69 3.34
N MET A 108 -11.22 8.53 3.97
CA MET A 108 -11.61 9.36 5.11
C MET A 108 -12.74 10.32 4.74
N VAL A 109 -12.64 10.98 3.58
CA VAL A 109 -13.69 11.89 3.10
C VAL A 109 -14.99 11.14 2.80
N CYS A 110 -14.92 9.98 2.17
CA CYS A 110 -16.11 9.15 1.92
C CYS A 110 -16.78 8.71 3.22
N LEU A 111 -15.99 8.39 4.25
CA LEU A 111 -16.49 7.96 5.54
C LEU A 111 -17.19 9.12 6.27
N GLU A 112 -16.62 10.32 6.20
CA GLU A 112 -17.20 11.54 6.76
C GLU A 112 -18.54 11.91 6.09
N GLU A 113 -18.66 11.72 4.79
CA GLU A 113 -19.87 12.02 4.03
C GLU A 113 -21.05 11.07 4.37
N ILE A 114 -20.74 9.80 4.65
CA ILE A 114 -21.76 8.76 4.91
C ILE A 114 -22.20 8.76 6.37
N MET A 115 -21.30 9.07 7.31
CA MET A 115 -21.54 8.92 8.74
C MET A 115 -21.95 10.22 9.40
N THR A 116 -22.85 10.12 10.40
CA THR A 116 -23.15 11.24 11.29
C THR A 116 -21.99 11.45 12.26
N PHE A 117 -21.72 12.69 12.66
CA PHE A 117 -20.61 13.05 13.55
C PHE A 117 -20.52 12.21 14.83
N GLN A 118 -21.66 11.81 15.40
CA GLN A 118 -21.69 11.00 16.61
C GLN A 118 -21.11 9.59 16.42
N HIS A 119 -21.27 9.00 15.25
CA HIS A 119 -20.82 7.65 14.93
C HIS A 119 -19.50 7.62 14.16
N PHE A 120 -19.00 8.80 13.75
CA PHE A 120 -17.78 8.91 12.95
C PHE A 120 -16.57 8.25 13.62
N PHE A 121 -16.31 8.59 14.90
CA PHE A 121 -15.15 8.04 15.62
C PHE A 121 -15.26 6.53 15.86
N GLN A 122 -16.46 6.01 16.12
CA GLN A 122 -16.68 4.57 16.26
C GLN A 122 -16.45 3.85 14.95
N SER A 123 -16.98 4.38 13.85
CA SER A 123 -16.80 3.83 12.52
C SER A 123 -15.36 3.90 12.06
N LEU A 124 -14.66 4.98 12.36
CA LEU A 124 -13.23 5.15 12.08
C LEU A 124 -12.38 4.12 12.83
N SER A 125 -12.70 3.86 14.11
CA SER A 125 -12.00 2.85 14.92
C SER A 125 -12.19 1.44 14.36
N VAL A 126 -13.44 1.08 14.02
CA VAL A 126 -13.75 -0.23 13.38
C VAL A 126 -13.09 -0.33 12.01
N PHE A 127 -13.11 0.74 11.22
CA PHE A 127 -12.44 0.77 9.93
C PHE A 127 -10.95 0.55 10.05
N ASN A 128 -10.27 1.26 10.96
CA ASN A 128 -8.83 1.09 11.17
C ASN A 128 -8.49 -0.32 11.67
N MET A 129 -9.29 -0.88 12.56
CA MET A 129 -9.12 -2.27 13.00
C MET A 129 -9.24 -3.25 11.82
N LEU A 130 -10.29 -3.14 11.01
CA LEU A 130 -10.46 -3.98 9.82
C LEU A 130 -9.36 -3.76 8.77
N HIS A 131 -8.90 -2.53 8.62
CA HIS A 131 -7.85 -2.17 7.69
C HIS A 131 -6.53 -2.81 8.08
N MET A 132 -6.10 -2.64 9.34
CA MET A 132 -4.83 -3.20 9.81
C MET A 132 -4.87 -4.70 10.00
N VAL A 133 -5.92 -5.25 10.62
CA VAL A 133 -5.97 -6.69 10.95
C VAL A 133 -6.31 -7.50 9.70
N VAL A 134 -7.37 -7.15 8.98
CA VAL A 134 -7.80 -7.94 7.82
C VAL A 134 -6.92 -7.65 6.60
N GLY A 135 -6.60 -6.38 6.35
CA GLY A 135 -5.76 -5.99 5.21
C GLY A 135 -4.29 -6.38 5.41
N GLY A 136 -3.68 -5.91 6.49
CA GLY A 136 -2.27 -6.11 6.77
C GLY A 136 -1.94 -7.57 7.09
N VAL A 137 -2.54 -8.13 8.13
CA VAL A 137 -2.19 -9.48 8.61
C VAL A 137 -2.52 -10.56 7.58
N LEU A 138 -3.71 -10.52 6.96
CA LEU A 138 -4.05 -11.49 5.90
C LEU A 138 -3.18 -11.30 4.65
N GLY A 139 -2.88 -10.06 4.27
CA GLY A 139 -1.97 -9.77 3.17
C GLY A 139 -0.59 -10.39 3.42
N CYS A 140 0.01 -10.10 4.58
CA CYS A 140 1.29 -10.70 4.97
C CYS A 140 1.25 -12.23 4.98
N ALA A 141 0.19 -12.84 5.52
CA ALA A 141 0.06 -14.30 5.57
C ALA A 141 -0.02 -14.91 4.16
N ILE A 142 -0.76 -14.30 3.24
CA ILE A 142 -0.86 -14.75 1.85
C ILE A 142 0.49 -14.68 1.15
N TYR A 143 1.25 -13.61 1.32
CA TYR A 143 2.57 -13.45 0.70
C TYR A 143 3.61 -14.39 1.29
N ALA A 144 3.63 -14.54 2.62
CA ALA A 144 4.51 -15.50 3.29
C ALA A 144 4.22 -16.94 2.81
N GLN A 145 2.95 -17.31 2.70
CA GLN A 145 2.56 -18.61 2.16
C GLN A 145 2.93 -18.76 0.68
N GLY A 146 2.78 -17.69 -0.10
CA GLY A 146 3.22 -17.65 -1.50
C GLY A 146 4.73 -17.91 -1.63
N LEU A 147 5.56 -17.25 -0.82
CA LEU A 147 7.01 -17.51 -0.79
C LEU A 147 7.32 -18.95 -0.39
N ALA A 148 6.68 -19.45 0.67
CA ALA A 148 6.86 -20.82 1.13
C ALA A 148 6.48 -21.87 0.07
N TYR A 149 5.60 -21.53 -0.86
CA TYR A 149 5.22 -22.41 -1.98
C TYR A 149 6.13 -22.24 -3.19
N TYR A 150 6.37 -21.01 -3.66
CA TYR A 150 7.08 -20.76 -4.92
C TYR A 150 8.60 -20.97 -4.80
N VAL A 151 9.21 -20.68 -3.66
CA VAL A 151 10.67 -20.85 -3.50
C VAL A 151 11.08 -22.31 -3.65
N PRO A 152 10.49 -23.31 -2.92
CA PRO A 152 10.83 -24.71 -3.10
C PRO A 152 10.46 -25.25 -4.49
N ASP A 153 9.34 -24.81 -5.08
CA ASP A 153 8.92 -25.23 -6.41
C ASP A 153 9.93 -24.78 -7.48
N ASN A 154 10.37 -23.52 -7.42
CA ASN A 154 11.37 -22.99 -8.31
C ASN A 154 12.74 -23.66 -8.09
N LEU A 155 13.16 -23.86 -6.83
CA LEU A 155 14.39 -24.60 -6.53
C LEU A 155 14.39 -26.01 -7.12
N THR A 156 13.26 -26.72 -7.03
CA THR A 156 13.14 -28.07 -7.55
C THR A 156 13.16 -28.10 -9.08
N ARG A 157 12.43 -27.19 -9.74
CA ARG A 157 12.35 -27.11 -11.20
C ARG A 157 13.67 -26.73 -11.84
N TYR A 158 14.32 -25.70 -11.32
CA TYR A 158 15.60 -25.22 -11.87
C TYR A 158 16.78 -26.07 -11.41
N GLY A 159 16.75 -26.66 -10.20
CA GLY A 159 17.74 -27.62 -9.72
C GLY A 159 17.81 -28.85 -10.62
N ALA A 160 16.65 -29.39 -11.01
CA ALA A 160 16.61 -30.52 -11.97
C ALA A 160 17.20 -30.18 -13.33
N ALA A 161 17.14 -28.91 -13.77
CA ALA A 161 17.77 -28.48 -15.00
C ALA A 161 19.30 -28.37 -14.91
N ILE A 162 19.84 -28.07 -13.71
CA ILE A 162 21.27 -27.97 -13.47
C ILE A 162 21.95 -29.35 -13.43
N ASP A 163 21.27 -30.38 -12.95
CA ASP A 163 21.79 -31.76 -12.92
C ASP A 163 22.18 -32.30 -14.30
N HIS A 164 21.65 -31.71 -15.37
CA HIS A 164 22.03 -32.07 -16.77
C HIS A 164 23.24 -31.31 -17.30
N VAL A 165 23.72 -30.30 -16.59
CA VAL A 165 24.92 -29.56 -16.96
C VAL A 165 26.12 -30.23 -16.28
N SER A 166 26.89 -31.00 -17.06
CA SER A 166 28.12 -31.62 -16.56
C SER A 166 29.07 -30.56 -16.00
N PHE A 167 29.26 -30.59 -14.68
CA PHE A 167 30.30 -29.82 -14.01
C PHE A 167 31.67 -30.30 -14.44
N SER A 168 32.20 -29.82 -15.56
CA SER A 168 33.55 -30.11 -15.96
C SER A 168 34.53 -29.28 -15.13
N SER A 169 35.13 -29.95 -14.13
CA SER A 169 36.51 -29.79 -13.66
C SER A 169 37.11 -28.37 -13.49
N SER A 170 36.49 -27.50 -12.74
CA SER A 170 37.23 -26.41 -12.10
C SER A 170 37.05 -26.49 -10.57
N PRO A 171 38.02 -26.03 -9.76
CA PRO A 171 37.89 -26.04 -8.29
C PRO A 171 36.85 -25.03 -7.86
N PHE A 172 35.64 -25.48 -7.92
CA PHE A 172 34.43 -24.72 -7.71
C PHE A 172 34.15 -24.59 -6.23
N ASN A 173 33.94 -23.38 -5.75
CA ASN A 173 33.45 -23.14 -4.40
C ASN A 173 31.92 -23.38 -4.40
N LEU A 174 31.55 -24.67 -4.26
CA LEU A 174 30.16 -25.15 -4.34
C LEU A 174 29.22 -24.38 -3.40
N GLY A 175 29.73 -23.94 -2.24
CA GLY A 175 28.95 -23.16 -1.27
C GLY A 175 28.51 -21.81 -1.80
N HIS A 176 29.40 -21.08 -2.47
CA HIS A 176 29.08 -19.75 -3.03
C HIS A 176 28.06 -19.86 -4.18
N TYR A 177 28.19 -20.87 -5.03
CA TYR A 177 27.20 -21.09 -6.10
C TYR A 177 25.84 -21.48 -5.60
N MET A 178 25.77 -22.30 -4.56
CA MET A 178 24.48 -22.66 -3.94
C MET A 178 23.78 -21.44 -3.34
N GLU A 179 24.54 -20.57 -2.70
CA GLU A 179 24.00 -19.33 -2.10
C GLU A 179 23.48 -18.37 -3.18
N GLU A 180 24.26 -18.17 -4.25
CA GLU A 180 23.87 -17.34 -5.38
C GLU A 180 22.64 -17.93 -6.12
N PHE A 181 22.59 -19.25 -6.29
CA PHE A 181 21.46 -19.95 -6.88
C PHE A 181 20.18 -19.78 -6.03
N ILE A 182 20.27 -19.92 -4.73
CA ILE A 182 19.13 -19.71 -3.81
C ILE A 182 18.64 -18.26 -3.91
N SER A 183 19.54 -17.29 -3.93
CA SER A 183 19.20 -15.87 -4.06
C SER A 183 18.46 -15.59 -5.39
N GLN A 184 18.94 -16.15 -6.51
CA GLN A 184 18.27 -16.01 -7.80
C GLN A 184 16.88 -16.68 -7.82
N MET A 185 16.73 -17.85 -7.20
CA MET A 185 15.43 -18.53 -7.12
C MET A 185 14.44 -17.75 -6.24
N MET A 186 14.95 -17.10 -5.20
CA MET A 186 14.15 -16.22 -4.35
C MET A 186 13.69 -14.98 -5.13
N GLU A 187 14.59 -14.35 -5.91
CA GLU A 187 14.25 -13.25 -6.84
C GLU A 187 13.13 -13.64 -7.80
N VAL A 188 13.26 -14.79 -8.47
CA VAL A 188 12.25 -15.27 -9.42
C VAL A 188 10.91 -15.50 -8.72
N SER A 189 10.92 -16.06 -7.51
CA SER A 189 9.72 -16.33 -6.73
C SER A 189 9.02 -15.04 -6.29
N ILE A 190 9.77 -14.07 -5.81
CA ILE A 190 9.25 -12.73 -5.45
C ILE A 190 8.63 -12.06 -6.68
N LYS A 191 9.34 -12.08 -7.81
CA LYS A 191 8.87 -11.52 -9.07
C LYS A 191 7.57 -12.16 -9.55
N GLN A 192 7.45 -13.48 -9.40
CA GLN A 192 6.23 -14.21 -9.75
C GLN A 192 5.05 -13.80 -8.87
N ILE A 193 5.24 -13.64 -7.56
CA ILE A 193 4.20 -13.17 -6.64
C ILE A 193 3.78 -11.75 -6.98
N TYR A 194 4.75 -10.82 -7.22
CA TYR A 194 4.44 -9.46 -7.65
C TYR A 194 3.62 -9.43 -8.95
N GLY A 195 3.93 -10.32 -9.90
CA GLY A 195 3.14 -10.49 -11.11
C GLY A 195 1.67 -10.82 -10.81
N TRP A 196 1.42 -11.81 -9.95
CA TRP A 196 0.05 -12.17 -9.55
C TRP A 196 -0.67 -11.04 -8.82
N VAL A 197 0.02 -10.35 -7.92
CA VAL A 197 -0.53 -9.19 -7.19
C VAL A 197 -0.88 -8.05 -8.14
N ALA A 198 -0.01 -7.76 -9.10
CA ALA A 198 -0.27 -6.74 -10.13
C ALA A 198 -1.48 -7.10 -11.00
N TYR A 199 -1.62 -8.36 -11.43
CA TYR A 199 -2.79 -8.83 -12.16
C TYR A 199 -4.07 -8.69 -11.33
N ALA A 200 -4.04 -9.07 -10.06
CA ALA A 200 -5.19 -8.92 -9.15
C ALA A 200 -5.57 -7.45 -8.96
N CYS A 201 -4.59 -6.57 -8.81
CA CYS A 201 -4.81 -5.13 -8.67
C CYS A 201 -5.42 -4.52 -9.95
N ILE A 202 -4.89 -4.88 -11.13
CA ILE A 202 -5.43 -4.45 -12.43
C ILE A 202 -6.87 -4.96 -12.61
N PHE A 203 -7.14 -6.21 -12.26
CA PHE A 203 -8.48 -6.78 -12.35
C PHE A 203 -9.48 -6.03 -11.47
N LEU A 204 -9.11 -5.74 -10.21
CA LEU A 204 -9.93 -4.93 -9.31
C LEU A 204 -10.13 -3.50 -9.81
N PHE A 205 -9.11 -2.91 -10.41
CA PHE A 205 -9.20 -1.59 -11.03
C PHE A 205 -10.19 -1.59 -12.21
N LEU A 206 -10.18 -2.63 -13.06
CA LEU A 206 -11.15 -2.78 -14.14
C LEU A 206 -12.57 -2.97 -13.61
N LEU A 207 -12.75 -3.77 -12.56
CA LEU A 207 -14.06 -3.90 -11.91
C LEU A 207 -14.55 -2.56 -11.35
N LEU A 208 -13.66 -1.77 -10.78
CA LEU A 208 -13.97 -0.44 -10.26
C LEU A 208 -14.37 0.51 -11.38
N LEU A 209 -13.74 0.44 -12.55
CA LEU A 209 -14.12 1.24 -13.73
C LEU A 209 -15.46 0.81 -14.31
N LEU A 210 -15.79 -0.50 -14.29
CA LEU A 210 -17.05 -1.03 -14.75
C LEU A 210 -18.22 -0.73 -13.79
N TYR A 211 -17.89 -0.53 -12.52
CA TYR A 211 -18.89 -0.17 -11.53
C TYR A 211 -19.31 1.28 -11.76
N ASP A 212 -20.53 1.45 -12.30
CA ASP A 212 -21.13 2.76 -12.55
C ASP A 212 -21.52 3.38 -11.20
N PHE A 213 -20.56 4.10 -10.60
CA PHE A 213 -20.84 4.84 -9.38
C PHE A 213 -21.95 5.82 -9.67
N PRO A 214 -23.06 5.80 -8.93
CA PRO A 214 -24.12 6.80 -9.08
C PRO A 214 -23.58 8.18 -8.68
N VAL A 215 -22.95 8.84 -9.63
CA VAL A 215 -22.28 10.13 -9.53
C VAL A 215 -23.35 11.23 -9.43
N ARG A 216 -24.15 11.23 -8.38
CA ARG A 216 -25.12 12.30 -8.11
C ARG A 216 -25.09 12.77 -6.67
N ARG A 217 -23.94 13.01 -6.11
CA ARG A 217 -23.83 13.95 -4.98
C ARG A 217 -22.63 14.83 -5.19
N SER A 218 -22.89 16.05 -5.68
CA SER A 218 -21.97 17.16 -5.52
C SER A 218 -21.53 17.17 -4.06
N LEU A 219 -20.22 17.03 -3.81
CA LEU A 219 -19.62 17.30 -2.51
C LEU A 219 -20.19 18.64 -2.05
N LYS A 220 -20.97 18.61 -1.00
CA LYS A 220 -21.33 19.81 -0.26
C LYS A 220 -19.99 20.47 0.07
N SER A 221 -19.80 21.72 -0.31
CA SER A 221 -18.57 22.46 -0.08
C SER A 221 -18.08 22.15 1.33
N MET A 222 -16.82 21.68 1.47
CA MET A 222 -16.23 21.48 2.79
C MET A 222 -16.50 22.74 3.62
N PRO A 223 -17.07 22.59 4.82
CA PRO A 223 -17.34 23.74 5.68
C PRO A 223 -16.04 24.51 5.87
N SER A 224 -16.08 25.81 5.71
CA SER A 224 -14.89 26.63 5.91
C SER A 224 -14.40 26.45 7.34
N TRP A 225 -13.09 26.53 7.58
CA TRP A 225 -12.53 26.44 8.96
C TRP A 225 -13.26 27.32 9.97
N LYS A 226 -13.84 28.45 9.51
CA LYS A 226 -14.67 29.34 10.34
C LYS A 226 -16.01 28.72 10.74
N GLU A 227 -16.59 27.89 9.88
CA GLU A 227 -17.83 27.15 10.19
C GLU A 227 -17.55 26.00 11.14
N VAL A 228 -16.49 25.22 10.87
CA VAL A 228 -16.05 24.14 11.78
C VAL A 228 -15.72 24.69 13.17
N ALA A 229 -14.96 25.79 13.25
CA ALA A 229 -14.65 26.42 14.54
C ALA A 229 -15.90 26.96 15.25
N ARG A 230 -16.90 27.44 14.50
CA ARG A 230 -18.18 27.90 15.04
C ARG A 230 -19.01 26.73 15.59
N ASP A 231 -19.05 25.62 14.87
CA ASP A 231 -19.80 24.45 15.29
C ASP A 231 -19.18 23.74 16.49
N VAL A 232 -17.86 23.65 16.54
CA VAL A 232 -17.12 23.16 17.72
C VAL A 232 -17.39 24.07 18.92
N LYS A 233 -17.34 25.38 18.75
CA LYS A 233 -17.66 26.34 19.83
C LYS A 233 -19.09 26.19 20.29
N ASN A 234 -20.05 26.05 19.39
CA ASN A 234 -21.47 25.92 19.72
C ASN A 234 -21.77 24.57 20.42
N SER A 235 -21.12 23.49 20.00
CA SER A 235 -21.27 22.19 20.66
C SER A 235 -20.70 22.22 22.09
N PHE A 236 -19.56 22.87 22.28
CA PHE A 236 -18.96 23.04 23.60
C PHE A 236 -19.89 23.82 24.59
N TRP A 237 -20.50 24.91 24.10
CA TRP A 237 -21.44 25.70 24.91
C TRP A 237 -22.73 24.94 25.22
N ARG A 238 -23.26 24.13 24.32
CA ARG A 238 -24.45 23.29 24.60
C ARG A 238 -24.15 22.22 25.64
N THR A 239 -22.97 21.62 25.61
CA THR A 239 -22.55 20.63 26.61
C THR A 239 -22.39 21.29 28.00
N ALA A 240 -21.76 22.47 28.04
CA ALA A 240 -21.58 23.22 29.29
C ALA A 240 -22.93 23.66 29.92
N GLN A 241 -23.90 24.07 29.10
CA GLN A 241 -25.26 24.45 29.61
C GLN A 241 -26.06 23.23 30.03
N GLY A 242 -25.90 22.08 29.39
CA GLY A 242 -26.56 20.82 29.78
C GLY A 242 -26.08 20.29 31.13
N THR A 243 -24.79 20.49 31.44
CA THR A 243 -24.19 20.09 32.72
C THR A 243 -24.63 21.00 33.85
N SER A 244 -24.77 22.31 33.60
CA SER A 244 -25.25 23.29 34.61
C SER A 244 -26.71 23.06 35.01
N LYS A 245 -27.57 22.60 34.09
CA LYS A 245 -28.97 22.27 34.40
C LYS A 245 -29.13 20.99 35.23
N LYS A 246 -28.17 20.05 35.15
CA LYS A 246 -28.21 18.82 35.98
C LYS A 246 -27.69 18.98 37.39
N ILE A 247 -27.01 20.08 37.69
CA ILE A 247 -26.48 20.37 39.04
C ILE A 247 -27.49 21.18 39.88
N ASN A 248 -28.46 21.82 39.22
CA ASN A 248 -29.46 22.66 39.89
C ASN A 248 -30.84 21.99 40.06
N ASN A 249 -30.97 20.70 39.79
CA ASN A 249 -32.08 19.82 40.14
C ASN A 249 -31.60 18.68 41.07
#